data_66cab4d06a3137b92e8a202713896fa9
#
_entry.id   66cab4d06a3137b92e8a202713896fa9
#
_cell.length_a   1.000
_cell.length_b   1.000
_cell.length_c   1.000
_cell.angle_alpha   90.00
_cell.angle_beta   90.00
_cell.angle_gamma   90.00
#
_symmetry.space_group_name_H-M   'P 1'
#
loop_
_entity.id
_entity.type
_entity.pdbx_description
1 polymer ?
#
loop_
_entity_poly.entity_id
_entity_poly.type
_entity_poly.pdbx_seq_one_letter_code
_entity_poly.pdbx_strand_id
1 'polypeptide(L)'
;MQQHLSIVCAYYTTVNWRTCDIVILIERQPWQGAMSEPPLVIDVVDNGGQWTHREWRMLRYLGVDTQIIENTIPVSELRELDGLILSGGAARVGLTGELGNCGAYLELNIPILGICAGHQFMAGYYGGAAAEAQEPEFGAAQITLVNGGGQIFANTPETQTVWESHNDEVSTVPPGFFITASSKSCQVQGMENENGDRFGLQFHPEVNDSEYGQNMFQNFIEICKQNRNQD
;
A
#
# COMPACT_ATOMS: atom_id res chain seq x y z
N MET A 1 -9.61 24.17 -21.44
CA MET A 1 -9.48 24.31 -19.97
C MET A 1 -10.69 25.11 -19.47
N GLN A 2 -11.75 24.42 -19.02
CA GLN A 2 -12.93 25.06 -18.42
C GLN A 2 -12.85 24.85 -16.92
N GLN A 3 -12.55 25.93 -16.21
CA GLN A 3 -12.60 25.94 -14.74
C GLN A 3 -14.07 26.00 -14.31
N HIS A 4 -14.59 24.97 -13.68
CA HIS A 4 -15.88 25.03 -13.00
C HIS A 4 -15.72 25.79 -11.68
N LEU A 5 -16.13 27.07 -11.67
CA LEU A 5 -16.27 27.84 -10.42
C LEU A 5 -17.58 27.42 -9.76
N SER A 6 -17.53 26.73 -8.64
CA SER A 6 -18.68 26.52 -7.78
C SER A 6 -18.79 27.69 -6.80
N ILE A 7 -19.83 28.52 -6.95
CA ILE A 7 -20.10 29.65 -6.06
C ILE A 7 -21.11 29.19 -5.00
N VAL A 8 -20.70 29.17 -3.73
CA VAL A 8 -21.61 29.00 -2.60
C VAL A 8 -22.06 30.41 -2.14
N CYS A 9 -23.33 30.72 -2.34
CA CYS A 9 -23.94 31.97 -1.90
C CYS A 9 -24.61 31.75 -0.53
N ALA A 10 -24.17 32.49 0.50
CA ALA A 10 -24.93 32.65 1.75
C ALA A 10 -25.82 33.89 1.62
N TYR A 11 -27.12 33.71 1.84
CA TYR A 11 -28.10 34.81 1.77
C TYR A 11 -28.40 35.29 3.17
N TYR A 12 -28.22 36.60 3.41
CA TYR A 12 -28.76 37.29 4.56
C TYR A 12 -29.82 38.32 4.10
N THR A 13 -31.05 38.19 4.57
CA THR A 13 -32.12 39.15 4.30
C THR A 13 -32.36 40.04 5.51
N THR A 14 -32.18 41.35 5.37
CA THR A 14 -32.70 42.34 6.34
C THR A 14 -33.89 43.02 5.71
N VAL A 15 -35.04 42.98 6.42
CA VAL A 15 -36.28 43.65 5.97
C VAL A 15 -36.47 44.92 6.79
N ASN A 16 -36.53 46.09 6.12
CA ASN A 16 -36.91 47.35 6.77
C ASN A 16 -38.40 47.58 6.56
N TRP A 17 -39.18 47.36 7.62
CA TRP A 17 -40.65 47.45 7.62
C TRP A 17 -41.22 48.84 7.39
N ARG A 18 -40.40 49.89 7.40
CA ARG A 18 -40.86 51.29 7.23
C ARG A 18 -40.86 51.78 5.77
N THR A 19 -40.09 51.15 4.88
CA THR A 19 -39.94 51.58 3.48
C THR A 19 -40.28 50.47 2.47
N CYS A 20 -40.62 49.26 2.88
CA CYS A 20 -40.82 48.08 2.01
C CYS A 20 -39.63 47.75 1.08
N ASP A 21 -38.44 48.25 1.38
CA ASP A 21 -37.26 47.97 0.59
C ASP A 21 -36.55 46.69 1.07
N ILE A 22 -36.32 45.75 0.17
CA ILE A 22 -35.53 44.56 0.43
C ILE A 22 -34.11 44.82 -0.11
N VAL A 23 -33.17 45.01 0.79
CA VAL A 23 -31.76 45.13 0.42
C VAL A 23 -31.10 43.73 0.59
N ILE A 24 -30.72 43.12 -0.51
CA ILE A 24 -29.95 41.88 -0.51
C ILE A 24 -28.46 42.26 -0.53
N LEU A 25 -27.81 42.18 0.61
CA LEU A 25 -26.35 42.32 0.68
C LEU A 25 -25.71 40.93 0.40
N ILE A 26 -25.13 40.80 -0.77
CA ILE A 26 -24.33 39.64 -1.11
C ILE A 26 -22.88 39.93 -0.67
N GLU A 27 -22.52 39.53 0.53
CA GLU A 27 -21.12 39.47 0.92
C GLU A 27 -20.48 38.26 0.23
N ARG A 28 -19.60 38.53 -0.73
CA ARG A 28 -18.73 37.50 -1.29
C ARG A 28 -17.67 37.16 -0.25
N GLN A 29 -17.90 36.15 0.55
CA GLN A 29 -16.82 35.54 1.30
C GLN A 29 -15.87 34.92 0.30
N PRO A 30 -14.56 35.23 0.34
CA PRO A 30 -13.59 34.47 -0.46
C PRO A 30 -13.69 33.01 -0.03
N TRP A 31 -13.95 32.13 -0.99
CA TRP A 31 -13.99 30.69 -0.77
C TRP A 31 -12.60 30.26 -0.28
N GLN A 32 -12.44 30.05 1.02
CA GLN A 32 -11.30 29.35 1.59
C GLN A 32 -11.57 27.85 1.49
N GLY A 33 -11.65 27.35 0.25
CA GLY A 33 -11.50 25.93 0.01
C GLY A 33 -10.09 25.56 0.45
N ALA A 34 -9.98 24.84 1.54
CA ALA A 34 -8.78 24.08 1.79
C ALA A 34 -8.51 23.34 0.48
N MET A 35 -7.40 23.64 -0.17
CA MET A 35 -6.92 22.82 -1.28
C MET A 35 -6.75 21.44 -0.64
N SER A 36 -7.62 20.50 -0.98
CA SER A 36 -7.43 19.13 -0.58
C SER A 36 -6.05 18.73 -1.11
N GLU A 37 -5.21 18.21 -0.24
CA GLU A 37 -3.93 17.67 -0.69
C GLU A 37 -4.16 16.78 -1.91
N PRO A 38 -3.27 16.82 -2.90
CA PRO A 38 -3.40 15.93 -4.05
C PRO A 38 -3.43 14.47 -3.57
N PRO A 39 -4.20 13.59 -4.21
CA PRO A 39 -4.26 12.19 -3.82
C PRO A 39 -2.85 11.60 -3.80
N LEU A 40 -2.62 10.64 -2.92
CA LEU A 40 -1.38 9.85 -2.94
C LEU A 40 -1.31 9.03 -4.21
N VAL A 41 -0.10 8.88 -4.74
CA VAL A 41 0.20 8.12 -5.96
C VAL A 41 0.94 6.86 -5.57
N ILE A 42 0.27 5.71 -5.61
CA ILE A 42 0.86 4.40 -5.28
C ILE A 42 0.54 3.44 -6.41
N ASP A 43 1.53 2.99 -7.14
CA ASP A 43 1.34 2.06 -8.24
C ASP A 43 1.60 0.60 -7.80
N VAL A 44 1.06 -0.33 -8.58
CA VAL A 44 1.20 -1.77 -8.37
C VAL A 44 2.00 -2.36 -9.52
N VAL A 45 3.14 -2.95 -9.23
CA VAL A 45 3.97 -3.68 -10.20
C VAL A 45 3.36 -5.06 -10.44
N ASP A 46 3.03 -5.36 -11.69
CA ASP A 46 2.52 -6.68 -12.07
C ASP A 46 3.66 -7.68 -12.28
N ASN A 47 3.81 -8.58 -11.32
CA ASN A 47 4.77 -9.70 -11.40
C ASN A 47 4.12 -10.98 -11.98
N GLY A 48 3.00 -10.85 -12.69
CA GLY A 48 2.27 -11.98 -13.29
C GLY A 48 1.39 -12.73 -12.28
N GLY A 49 0.98 -12.08 -11.21
CA GLY A 49 0.10 -12.63 -10.17
C GLY A 49 -1.37 -12.61 -10.57
N GLN A 50 -2.12 -13.61 -10.10
CA GLN A 50 -3.55 -13.68 -10.37
C GLN A 50 -4.37 -12.63 -9.61
N TRP A 51 -3.80 -11.97 -8.61
CA TRP A 51 -4.51 -11.02 -7.74
C TRP A 51 -4.01 -9.57 -7.82
N THR A 52 -3.06 -9.24 -8.70
CA THR A 52 -2.56 -7.87 -8.93
C THR A 52 -3.70 -6.86 -9.11
N HIS A 53 -4.77 -7.23 -9.83
CA HIS A 53 -5.96 -6.37 -9.97
C HIS A 53 -6.72 -6.14 -8.67
N ARG A 54 -6.63 -7.04 -7.67
CA ARG A 54 -7.27 -6.85 -6.37
C ARG A 54 -6.50 -5.84 -5.52
N GLU A 55 -5.17 -5.86 -5.55
CA GLU A 55 -4.30 -4.87 -4.92
C GLU A 55 -4.62 -3.47 -5.46
N TRP A 56 -4.63 -3.30 -6.79
CA TRP A 56 -5.01 -2.07 -7.45
C TRP A 56 -6.43 -1.60 -7.09
N ARG A 57 -7.42 -2.52 -7.05
CA ARG A 57 -8.80 -2.19 -6.66
C ARG A 57 -8.89 -1.72 -5.21
N MET A 58 -8.13 -2.33 -4.31
CA MET A 58 -8.08 -1.95 -2.91
C MET A 58 -7.55 -0.52 -2.76
N LEU A 59 -6.44 -0.19 -3.40
CA LEU A 59 -5.87 1.17 -3.39
C LEU A 59 -6.88 2.21 -3.95
N ARG A 60 -7.52 1.91 -5.07
CA ARG A 60 -8.57 2.77 -5.64
C ARG A 60 -9.75 2.96 -4.71
N TYR A 61 -10.20 1.90 -4.07
CA TYR A 61 -11.30 1.96 -3.10
C TYR A 61 -10.93 2.85 -1.90
N LEU A 62 -9.66 2.85 -1.51
CA LEU A 62 -9.12 3.69 -0.43
C LEU A 62 -8.76 5.12 -0.87
N GLY A 63 -9.06 5.50 -2.11
CA GLY A 63 -8.92 6.87 -2.60
C GLY A 63 -7.53 7.25 -3.13
N VAL A 64 -6.69 6.26 -3.42
CA VAL A 64 -5.33 6.42 -3.97
C VAL A 64 -5.40 6.54 -5.50
N ASP A 65 -4.59 7.42 -6.10
CA ASP A 65 -4.30 7.41 -7.52
C ASP A 65 -3.30 6.31 -7.83
N THR A 66 -3.73 5.29 -8.58
CA THR A 66 -2.97 4.06 -8.76
C THR A 66 -3.12 3.50 -10.17
N GLN A 67 -2.05 2.91 -10.68
CA GLN A 67 -2.00 2.16 -11.94
C GLN A 67 -1.37 0.79 -11.69
N ILE A 68 -1.65 -0.14 -12.59
CA ILE A 68 -0.88 -1.39 -12.70
C ILE A 68 0.19 -1.14 -13.76
N ILE A 69 1.43 -1.39 -13.42
CA ILE A 69 2.59 -1.25 -14.31
C ILE A 69 3.29 -2.58 -14.50
N GLU A 70 3.82 -2.82 -15.70
CA GLU A 70 4.61 -4.02 -15.97
C GLU A 70 5.94 -3.98 -15.20
N ASN A 71 6.40 -5.12 -14.71
CA ASN A 71 7.65 -5.22 -13.95
C ASN A 71 8.93 -5.03 -14.81
N THR A 72 8.78 -4.74 -16.11
CA THR A 72 9.86 -4.47 -17.06
C THR A 72 10.06 -2.99 -17.34
N ILE A 73 9.19 -2.10 -16.84
CA ILE A 73 9.29 -0.65 -17.06
C ILE A 73 10.57 -0.11 -16.41
N PRO A 74 11.42 0.66 -17.13
CA PRO A 74 12.56 1.33 -16.53
C PRO A 74 12.14 2.36 -15.48
N VAL A 75 12.93 2.51 -14.41
CA VAL A 75 12.67 3.53 -13.36
C VAL A 75 12.47 4.93 -13.93
N SER A 76 13.21 5.29 -15.01
CA SER A 76 13.12 6.59 -15.67
C SER A 76 11.79 6.86 -16.38
N GLU A 77 10.96 5.84 -16.58
CA GLU A 77 9.63 5.94 -17.18
C GLU A 77 8.50 5.91 -16.13
N LEU A 78 8.83 5.68 -14.86
CA LEU A 78 7.86 5.77 -13.78
C LEU A 78 7.43 7.23 -13.59
N ARG A 79 6.15 7.42 -13.32
CA ARG A 79 5.65 8.71 -12.82
C ARG A 79 6.18 8.97 -11.41
N GLU A 80 6.02 10.18 -10.92
CA GLU A 80 6.29 10.50 -9.52
C GLU A 80 5.37 9.69 -8.60
N LEU A 81 5.94 8.98 -7.64
CA LEU A 81 5.25 8.04 -6.76
C LEU A 81 5.48 8.39 -5.30
N ASP A 82 4.44 8.23 -4.48
CA ASP A 82 4.50 8.31 -3.02
C ASP A 82 4.75 6.92 -2.38
N GLY A 83 4.53 5.85 -3.13
CA GLY A 83 4.77 4.48 -2.69
C GLY A 83 4.62 3.48 -3.84
N LEU A 84 5.04 2.23 -3.63
CA LEU A 84 4.99 1.18 -4.64
C LEU A 84 4.64 -0.17 -4.00
N ILE A 85 3.81 -0.96 -4.69
CA ILE A 85 3.54 -2.35 -4.31
C ILE A 85 4.20 -3.27 -5.35
N LEU A 86 5.02 -4.20 -4.89
CA LEU A 86 5.52 -5.31 -5.69
C LEU A 86 4.56 -6.49 -5.51
N SER A 87 3.71 -6.75 -6.49
CA SER A 87 2.67 -7.77 -6.38
C SER A 87 3.23 -9.18 -6.23
N GLY A 88 2.36 -10.10 -5.86
CA GLY A 88 2.61 -11.53 -5.99
C GLY A 88 2.82 -11.92 -7.46
N GLY A 89 3.32 -13.13 -7.69
CA GLY A 89 3.58 -13.62 -9.04
C GLY A 89 3.77 -15.12 -9.09
N ALA A 90 3.72 -15.67 -10.30
CA ALA A 90 3.99 -17.09 -10.55
C ALA A 90 5.49 -17.44 -10.56
N ALA A 91 6.36 -16.41 -10.51
CA ALA A 91 7.81 -16.63 -10.49
C ALA A 91 8.22 -17.39 -9.22
N ARG A 92 9.03 -18.44 -9.41
CA ARG A 92 9.67 -19.19 -8.33
C ARG A 92 10.93 -18.45 -7.88
N VAL A 93 10.73 -17.34 -7.14
CA VAL A 93 11.83 -16.44 -6.71
C VAL A 93 12.88 -17.19 -5.89
N GLY A 94 12.47 -18.13 -5.06
CA GLY A 94 13.38 -19.00 -4.31
C GLY A 94 14.31 -19.86 -5.18
N LEU A 95 14.00 -20.06 -6.47
CA LEU A 95 14.81 -20.81 -7.41
C LEU A 95 15.59 -19.92 -8.38
N THR A 96 14.98 -18.87 -8.90
CA THR A 96 15.55 -18.03 -9.96
C THR A 96 16.24 -16.77 -9.44
N GLY A 97 15.76 -16.22 -8.33
CA GLY A 97 16.21 -14.93 -7.79
C GLY A 97 15.84 -13.73 -8.67
N GLU A 98 14.99 -13.90 -9.68
CA GLU A 98 14.66 -12.87 -10.66
C GLU A 98 13.20 -12.44 -10.55
N LEU A 99 12.94 -11.12 -10.68
CA LEU A 99 11.59 -10.53 -10.72
C LEU A 99 11.60 -9.23 -11.55
N GLY A 100 11.96 -9.32 -12.82
CA GLY A 100 12.03 -8.16 -13.72
C GLY A 100 12.92 -7.03 -13.17
N ASN A 101 12.43 -5.80 -13.25
CA ASN A 101 13.12 -4.59 -12.77
C ASN A 101 12.90 -4.30 -11.27
N CYS A 102 12.28 -5.21 -10.51
CA CYS A 102 11.98 -4.99 -9.09
C CYS A 102 13.20 -4.59 -8.26
N GLY A 103 14.41 -5.07 -8.63
CA GLY A 103 15.66 -4.64 -7.97
C GLY A 103 15.91 -3.14 -8.10
N ALA A 104 15.68 -2.56 -9.29
CA ALA A 104 15.83 -1.13 -9.49
C ALA A 104 14.73 -0.32 -8.76
N TYR A 105 13.53 -0.89 -8.60
CA TYR A 105 12.46 -0.23 -7.86
C TYR A 105 12.75 -0.19 -6.36
N LEU A 106 13.43 -1.21 -5.81
CA LEU A 106 13.82 -1.24 -4.39
C LEU A 106 14.85 -0.17 -4.02
N GLU A 107 15.52 0.46 -5.01
CA GLU A 107 16.42 1.60 -4.81
C GLU A 107 15.69 2.96 -4.71
N LEU A 108 14.37 3.00 -4.95
CA LEU A 108 13.60 4.25 -4.84
C LEU A 108 13.48 4.69 -3.37
N ASN A 109 13.57 6.00 -3.15
CA ASN A 109 13.41 6.61 -1.82
C ASN A 109 11.94 6.84 -1.46
N ILE A 110 11.12 5.80 -1.60
CA ILE A 110 9.69 5.78 -1.26
C ILE A 110 9.37 4.49 -0.50
N PRO A 111 8.32 4.42 0.31
CA PRO A 111 7.87 3.18 0.93
C PRO A 111 7.49 2.12 -0.11
N ILE A 112 7.92 0.87 0.11
CA ILE A 112 7.62 -0.25 -0.78
C ILE A 112 7.07 -1.44 0.02
N LEU A 113 5.93 -1.98 -0.44
CA LEU A 113 5.31 -3.19 0.08
C LEU A 113 5.47 -4.33 -0.93
N GLY A 114 6.15 -5.41 -0.55
CA GLY A 114 6.21 -6.66 -1.31
C GLY A 114 5.15 -7.65 -0.82
N ILE A 115 4.40 -8.25 -1.74
CA ILE A 115 3.40 -9.27 -1.46
C ILE A 115 3.83 -10.58 -2.12
N CYS A 116 3.85 -11.69 -1.39
CA CYS A 116 4.20 -13.04 -1.85
C CYS A 116 5.54 -13.06 -2.63
N ALA A 117 5.54 -13.18 -3.95
CA ALA A 117 6.77 -13.14 -4.76
C ALA A 117 7.55 -11.81 -4.57
N GLY A 118 6.87 -10.66 -4.44
CA GLY A 118 7.49 -9.37 -4.14
C GLY A 118 8.18 -9.36 -2.77
N HIS A 119 7.58 -9.97 -1.75
CA HIS A 119 8.17 -10.17 -0.43
C HIS A 119 9.43 -11.04 -0.49
N GLN A 120 9.35 -12.20 -1.17
CA GLN A 120 10.46 -13.13 -1.31
C GLN A 120 11.64 -12.50 -2.07
N PHE A 121 11.34 -11.75 -3.14
CA PHE A 121 12.35 -11.03 -3.92
C PHE A 121 13.04 -9.96 -3.07
N MET A 122 12.26 -9.15 -2.33
CA MET A 122 12.78 -8.13 -1.42
C MET A 122 13.76 -8.73 -0.41
N ALA A 123 13.41 -9.88 0.19
CA ALA A 123 14.31 -10.55 1.13
C ALA A 123 15.64 -10.93 0.49
N GLY A 124 15.62 -11.54 -0.69
CA GLY A 124 16.84 -11.92 -1.43
C GLY A 124 17.68 -10.70 -1.82
N TYR A 125 17.02 -9.63 -2.28
CA TYR A 125 17.67 -8.38 -2.71
C TYR A 125 18.50 -7.72 -1.61
N TYR A 126 17.97 -7.66 -0.38
CA TYR A 126 18.66 -7.07 0.78
C TYR A 126 19.61 -8.03 1.52
N GLY A 127 19.94 -9.18 0.91
CA GLY A 127 20.95 -10.10 1.45
C GLY A 127 20.42 -11.18 2.38
N GLY A 128 19.09 -11.36 2.42
CA GLY A 128 18.44 -12.56 2.93
C GLY A 128 18.36 -13.66 1.88
N ALA A 129 17.39 -14.57 2.02
CA ALA A 129 17.17 -15.63 1.05
C ALA A 129 15.70 -16.05 1.01
N ALA A 130 15.23 -16.40 -0.19
CA ALA A 130 14.02 -17.18 -0.38
C ALA A 130 14.39 -18.59 -0.87
N ALA A 131 13.60 -19.58 -0.50
CA ALA A 131 13.79 -20.97 -0.86
C ALA A 131 12.44 -21.69 -0.99
N GLU A 132 12.45 -22.91 -1.51
CA GLU A 132 11.27 -23.76 -1.51
C GLU A 132 10.79 -24.01 -0.07
N ALA A 133 9.50 -23.77 0.18
CA ALA A 133 8.90 -23.94 1.50
C ALA A 133 8.95 -25.44 1.90
N GLN A 134 9.22 -25.70 3.17
CA GLN A 134 9.16 -27.05 3.72
C GLN A 134 7.71 -27.57 3.73
N GLU A 135 6.77 -26.69 4.04
CA GLU A 135 5.33 -26.95 4.01
C GLU A 135 4.64 -25.83 3.20
N PRO A 136 4.45 -26.00 1.87
CA PRO A 136 3.72 -25.03 1.05
C PRO A 136 2.33 -24.76 1.59
N GLU A 137 1.92 -23.47 1.62
CA GLU A 137 0.63 -23.07 2.17
C GLU A 137 -0.32 -22.64 1.07
N PHE A 138 -1.56 -23.18 1.10
CA PHE A 138 -2.65 -22.82 0.18
C PHE A 138 -3.97 -22.77 0.92
N GLY A 139 -4.66 -21.62 0.81
CA GLY A 139 -5.94 -21.40 1.50
C GLY A 139 -5.77 -20.60 2.79
N ALA A 140 -6.72 -20.79 3.71
CA ALA A 140 -6.72 -20.05 4.97
C ALA A 140 -5.65 -20.60 5.94
N ALA A 141 -4.81 -19.72 6.44
CA ALA A 141 -3.82 -20.02 7.47
C ALA A 141 -3.93 -19.01 8.63
N GLN A 142 -3.55 -19.44 9.82
CA GLN A 142 -3.52 -18.57 10.99
C GLN A 142 -2.11 -18.02 11.19
N ILE A 143 -1.98 -16.70 11.24
CA ILE A 143 -0.75 -16.01 11.59
C ILE A 143 -0.83 -15.44 13.00
N THR A 144 0.34 -15.26 13.62
CA THR A 144 0.50 -14.57 14.90
C THR A 144 1.51 -13.45 14.73
N LEU A 145 1.17 -12.25 15.20
CA LEU A 145 2.07 -11.12 15.18
C LEU A 145 3.22 -11.34 16.20
N VAL A 146 4.42 -11.01 15.77
CA VAL A 146 5.63 -11.06 16.60
C VAL A 146 6.30 -9.68 16.61
N ASN A 147 7.11 -9.40 17.59
CA ASN A 147 7.81 -8.11 17.75
C ASN A 147 6.87 -6.89 17.66
N GLY A 148 5.61 -7.03 18.10
CA GLY A 148 4.61 -5.96 18.05
C GLY A 148 3.94 -5.77 16.69
N GLY A 149 4.21 -6.62 15.68
CA GLY A 149 3.56 -6.59 14.36
C GLY A 149 4.09 -5.53 13.41
N GLY A 150 4.94 -4.60 13.84
CA GLY A 150 5.42 -3.50 13.01
C GLY A 150 4.31 -2.51 12.58
N GLN A 151 4.59 -1.68 11.59
CA GLN A 151 3.69 -0.61 11.15
C GLN A 151 2.51 -1.13 10.31
N ILE A 152 2.75 -2.14 9.45
CA ILE A 152 1.71 -2.69 8.56
C ILE A 152 0.55 -3.31 9.35
N PHE A 153 0.83 -3.94 10.49
CA PHE A 153 -0.18 -4.57 11.34
C PHE A 153 -0.74 -3.66 12.45
N ALA A 154 -0.44 -2.35 12.40
CA ALA A 154 -0.93 -1.42 13.41
C ALA A 154 -2.47 -1.49 13.55
N ASN A 155 -2.95 -1.55 14.79
CA ASN A 155 -4.38 -1.66 15.13
C ASN A 155 -5.09 -2.92 14.60
N THR A 156 -4.36 -4.00 14.34
CA THR A 156 -4.93 -5.32 14.04
C THR A 156 -4.71 -6.29 15.21
N PRO A 157 -5.52 -7.35 15.35
CA PRO A 157 -5.35 -8.35 16.42
C PRO A 157 -4.02 -9.11 16.30
N GLU A 158 -3.53 -9.60 17.43
CA GLU A 158 -2.31 -10.41 17.50
C GLU A 158 -2.39 -11.70 16.66
N THR A 159 -3.59 -12.28 16.55
CA THR A 159 -3.84 -13.51 15.78
C THR A 159 -4.89 -13.23 14.74
N GLN A 160 -4.64 -13.63 13.49
CA GLN A 160 -5.50 -13.35 12.35
C GLN A 160 -5.51 -14.55 11.38
N THR A 161 -6.61 -14.70 10.62
CA THR A 161 -6.68 -15.63 9.49
C THR A 161 -6.33 -14.89 8.21
N VAL A 162 -5.41 -15.44 7.41
CA VAL A 162 -4.97 -14.87 6.13
C VAL A 162 -5.04 -15.90 5.03
N TRP A 163 -5.03 -15.45 3.77
CA TRP A 163 -5.06 -16.32 2.60
C TRP A 163 -3.68 -16.50 2.01
N GLU A 164 -3.26 -17.76 1.97
CA GLU A 164 -1.95 -18.18 1.45
C GLU A 164 -2.06 -18.80 0.06
N SER A 165 -1.01 -18.61 -0.74
CA SER A 165 -0.82 -19.30 -2.02
C SER A 165 0.64 -19.27 -2.43
N HIS A 166 1.49 -20.04 -1.76
CA HIS A 166 2.92 -20.04 -2.04
C HIS A 166 3.58 -21.43 -1.95
N ASN A 167 4.58 -21.65 -2.81
CA ASN A 167 5.48 -22.79 -2.78
C ASN A 167 6.86 -22.43 -2.22
N ASP A 168 7.22 -21.16 -2.27
CA ASP A 168 8.49 -20.63 -1.78
C ASP A 168 8.23 -19.72 -0.58
N GLU A 169 9.20 -19.60 0.32
CA GLU A 169 9.14 -18.76 1.51
C GLU A 169 10.46 -18.01 1.72
N VAL A 170 10.45 -16.96 2.52
CA VAL A 170 11.68 -16.34 3.02
C VAL A 170 12.30 -17.27 4.05
N SER A 171 13.43 -17.88 3.68
CA SER A 171 14.18 -18.80 4.53
C SER A 171 15.21 -18.12 5.42
N THR A 172 15.65 -16.90 5.04
CA THR A 172 16.58 -16.07 5.81
C THR A 172 16.16 -14.62 5.73
N VAL A 173 15.86 -14.02 6.88
CA VAL A 173 15.54 -12.59 7.00
C VAL A 173 16.78 -11.76 6.66
N PRO A 174 16.67 -10.72 5.81
CA PRO A 174 17.81 -9.88 5.45
C PRO A 174 18.32 -9.05 6.65
N PRO A 175 19.62 -8.69 6.66
CA PRO A 175 20.15 -7.76 7.65
C PRO A 175 19.37 -6.44 7.70
N GLY A 176 19.11 -5.92 8.91
CA GLY A 176 18.33 -4.69 9.10
C GLY A 176 16.81 -4.87 8.95
N PHE A 177 16.33 -6.11 8.84
CA PHE A 177 14.91 -6.44 8.87
C PHE A 177 14.57 -7.25 10.11
N PHE A 178 13.32 -7.18 10.52
CA PHE A 178 12.77 -8.00 11.60
C PHE A 178 11.43 -8.63 11.17
N ILE A 179 11.14 -9.80 11.76
CA ILE A 179 9.89 -10.52 11.50
C ILE A 179 8.77 -9.82 12.24
N THR A 180 7.65 -9.58 11.58
CA THR A 180 6.44 -8.95 12.14
C THR A 180 5.27 -9.92 12.32
N ALA A 181 5.25 -11.02 11.54
CA ALA A 181 4.25 -12.06 11.65
C ALA A 181 4.84 -13.43 11.29
N SER A 182 4.32 -14.50 11.90
CA SER A 182 4.70 -15.89 11.65
C SER A 182 3.48 -16.80 11.64
N SER A 183 3.53 -17.90 10.90
CA SER A 183 2.59 -19.01 11.01
C SER A 183 3.29 -20.25 11.60
N LYS A 184 2.54 -21.35 11.75
CA LYS A 184 3.10 -22.62 12.21
C LYS A 184 4.08 -23.22 11.19
N SER A 185 3.79 -23.06 9.91
CA SER A 185 4.51 -23.64 8.76
C SER A 185 5.49 -22.67 8.11
N CYS A 186 5.26 -21.35 8.20
CA CYS A 186 6.13 -20.32 7.63
C CYS A 186 6.56 -19.31 8.71
N GLN A 187 7.87 -19.23 8.95
CA GLN A 187 8.42 -18.35 9.99
C GLN A 187 8.31 -16.88 9.63
N VAL A 188 8.37 -16.52 8.34
CA VAL A 188 8.42 -15.13 7.88
C VAL A 188 7.16 -14.82 7.06
N GLN A 189 6.04 -14.71 7.75
CA GLN A 189 4.76 -14.28 7.18
C GLN A 189 4.69 -12.76 6.96
N GLY A 190 5.45 -12.02 7.74
CA GLY A 190 5.64 -10.59 7.60
C GLY A 190 7.03 -10.17 8.03
N MET A 191 7.59 -9.19 7.33
CA MET A 191 8.86 -8.53 7.71
C MET A 191 8.81 -7.03 7.44
N GLU A 192 9.62 -6.28 8.18
CA GLU A 192 9.78 -4.83 8.04
C GLU A 192 11.24 -4.47 8.28
N ASN A 193 11.79 -3.47 7.56
CA ASN A 193 13.12 -2.99 7.84
C ASN A 193 13.13 -1.95 8.97
N GLU A 194 14.30 -1.76 9.59
CA GLU A 194 14.51 -0.82 10.69
C GLU A 194 14.21 0.65 10.30
N ASN A 195 14.33 0.99 9.02
CA ASN A 195 14.02 2.34 8.51
C ASN A 195 12.51 2.58 8.41
N GLY A 196 11.69 1.52 8.38
CA GLY A 196 10.22 1.63 8.26
C GLY A 196 9.75 2.08 6.88
N ASP A 197 10.46 1.70 5.83
CA ASP A 197 10.15 2.02 4.44
C ASP A 197 10.10 0.80 3.49
N ARG A 198 10.45 -0.38 4.00
CA ARG A 198 10.38 -1.67 3.28
C ARG A 198 9.58 -2.68 4.09
N PHE A 199 8.52 -3.19 3.48
CA PHE A 199 7.54 -4.08 4.11
C PHE A 199 7.33 -5.30 3.23
N GLY A 200 7.19 -6.47 3.83
CA GLY A 200 6.92 -7.69 3.11
C GLY A 200 5.86 -8.53 3.80
N LEU A 201 4.91 -9.07 3.00
CA LEU A 201 3.87 -10.00 3.44
C LEU A 201 3.92 -11.24 2.56
N GLN A 202 4.00 -12.42 3.15
CA GLN A 202 3.98 -13.68 2.41
C GLN A 202 2.59 -14.02 1.89
N PHE A 203 1.56 -13.75 2.66
CA PHE A 203 0.15 -13.97 2.34
C PHE A 203 -0.43 -12.85 1.46
N HIS A 204 -1.69 -13.00 1.06
CA HIS A 204 -2.41 -12.09 0.17
C HIS A 204 -3.45 -11.25 0.93
N PRO A 205 -3.11 -10.03 1.40
CA PRO A 205 -4.04 -9.15 2.12
C PRO A 205 -5.17 -8.62 1.24
N GLU A 206 -5.02 -8.64 -0.10
CA GLU A 206 -6.02 -8.21 -1.09
C GLU A 206 -7.13 -9.23 -1.31
N VAL A 207 -6.98 -10.46 -0.80
CA VAL A 207 -8.00 -11.52 -0.89
C VAL A 207 -9.01 -11.34 0.24
N ASN A 208 -10.31 -11.48 -0.08
CA ASN A 208 -11.40 -11.23 0.88
C ASN A 208 -11.37 -12.17 2.10
N ASP A 209 -10.74 -13.32 1.96
CA ASP A 209 -10.59 -14.32 3.03
C ASP A 209 -9.44 -13.98 3.99
N SER A 210 -8.65 -12.94 3.70
CA SER A 210 -7.67 -12.38 4.63
C SER A 210 -8.35 -11.36 5.54
N GLU A 211 -8.38 -11.66 6.85
CA GLU A 211 -8.84 -10.73 7.85
C GLU A 211 -7.94 -9.50 7.90
N TYR A 212 -8.52 -8.33 8.14
CA TYR A 212 -7.79 -7.05 8.27
C TYR A 212 -6.92 -6.65 7.08
N GLY A 213 -7.07 -7.29 5.89
CA GLY A 213 -6.30 -6.92 4.70
C GLY A 213 -6.47 -5.45 4.32
N GLN A 214 -7.70 -4.92 4.38
CA GLN A 214 -7.97 -3.50 4.15
C GLN A 214 -7.21 -2.60 5.14
N ASN A 215 -7.12 -2.97 6.41
CA ASN A 215 -6.38 -2.22 7.43
C ASN A 215 -4.88 -2.18 7.10
N MET A 216 -4.29 -3.27 6.61
CA MET A 216 -2.89 -3.32 6.20
C MET A 216 -2.62 -2.36 5.03
N PHE A 217 -3.51 -2.32 4.01
CA PHE A 217 -3.41 -1.33 2.94
C PHE A 217 -3.57 0.12 3.46
N GLN A 218 -4.49 0.37 4.38
CA GLN A 218 -4.66 1.69 5.01
C GLN A 218 -3.41 2.11 5.77
N ASN A 219 -2.78 1.19 6.51
CA ASN A 219 -1.54 1.46 7.22
C ASN A 219 -0.39 1.78 6.24
N PHE A 220 -0.28 1.04 5.14
CA PHE A 220 0.71 1.33 4.10
C PHE A 220 0.49 2.71 3.46
N ILE A 221 -0.76 3.07 3.15
CA ILE A 221 -1.13 4.41 2.63
C ILE A 221 -0.73 5.50 3.63
N GLU A 222 -0.97 5.30 4.92
CA GLU A 222 -0.59 6.29 5.94
C GLU A 222 0.94 6.43 6.05
N ILE A 223 1.69 5.34 5.93
CA ILE A 223 3.16 5.36 5.86
C ILE A 223 3.63 6.19 4.65
N CYS A 224 3.07 5.96 3.46
CA CYS A 224 3.39 6.73 2.25
C CYS A 224 3.08 8.23 2.44
N LYS A 225 1.96 8.56 3.08
CA LYS A 225 1.58 9.93 3.39
C LYS A 225 2.56 10.61 4.35
N GLN A 226 3.00 9.89 5.37
CA GLN A 226 3.98 10.40 6.33
C GLN A 226 5.33 10.63 5.68
N ASN A 227 5.77 9.73 4.78
CA ASN A 227 7.00 9.88 4.03
C ASN A 227 6.97 11.13 3.14
N ARG A 228 5.89 11.31 2.35
CA ARG A 228 5.70 12.50 1.48
C ARG A 228 5.77 13.83 2.24
N ASN A 229 5.32 13.86 3.49
CA ASN A 229 5.32 15.07 4.32
C ASN A 229 6.69 15.37 4.98
N GLN A 230 7.68 14.50 4.82
CA GLN A 230 9.03 14.68 5.35
C GLN A 230 10.02 15.20 4.29
N ASP A 231 9.68 15.08 3.01
CA ASP A 231 10.42 15.62 1.86
C ASP A 231 10.00 17.08 1.58
#